data_0270c09f9c30267a773dcd9617200a8e
#
_entry.id   0270c09f9c30267a773dcd9617200a8e
#
_cell.length_a   1.000
_cell.length_b   1.000
_cell.length_c   1.000
_cell.angle_alpha   90.00
_cell.angle_beta   90.00
_cell.angle_gamma   90.00
#
_symmetry.space_group_name_H-M   'P 1'
#
loop_
_entity.id
_entity.type
_entity.pdbx_description
1 polymer ?
#
loop_
_entity_poly.entity_id
_entity_poly.type
_entity_poly.pdbx_seq_one_letter_code
_entity_poly.pdbx_strand_id
1 'polypeptide(L)'
;MRGGFEGMLDDLDELRVPAGYKPEIIGGNIVLSPWPKGFYTRVMRRVCGQLEPYLPGGHLLDRTPHLFVFPGAERAFGPDIHAAHAQTYETDSVHLDGEGLSFVAELTSVSTRSGDLTDKVEVYGKAGVPVYLVLDMQQEQAIVFGSPSPRGYETRFTKPFGEKLYIPDPFGCTLDTTGFQAPQG
;
A
#
# COMPACT_ATOMS: atom_id res chain seq x y z
N MET A 1 -19.80 10.52 21.30
CA MET A 1 -19.29 9.75 20.14
C MET A 1 -19.77 10.44 18.88
N ARG A 2 -18.86 11.01 18.11
CA ARG A 2 -19.18 11.48 16.77
C ARG A 2 -19.40 10.22 15.92
N GLY A 3 -20.59 10.04 15.37
CA GLY A 3 -20.92 8.84 14.63
C GLY A 3 -20.41 8.91 13.17
N GLY A 4 -20.05 7.78 12.59
CA GLY A 4 -19.63 7.66 11.19
C GLY A 4 -18.12 7.68 10.99
N PHE A 5 -17.70 7.67 9.72
CA PHE A 5 -16.30 7.59 9.33
C PHE A 5 -15.44 8.77 9.80
N GLU A 6 -15.96 10.00 9.72
CA GLU A 6 -15.29 11.20 10.23
C GLU A 6 -15.00 11.10 11.73
N GLY A 7 -15.94 10.55 12.51
CA GLY A 7 -15.72 10.30 13.93
C GLY A 7 -14.63 9.26 14.21
N MET A 8 -14.49 8.25 13.33
CA MET A 8 -13.39 7.28 13.44
C MET A 8 -12.02 7.91 13.10
N LEU A 9 -11.97 8.84 12.15
CA LEU A 9 -10.73 9.58 11.86
C LEU A 9 -10.34 10.47 13.03
N ASP A 10 -11.29 11.19 13.64
CA ASP A 10 -11.04 11.98 14.85
C ASP A 10 -10.54 11.08 16.00
N ASP A 11 -11.17 9.92 16.22
CA ASP A 11 -10.76 8.96 17.26
C ASP A 11 -9.35 8.41 16.96
N LEU A 12 -9.02 8.18 15.70
CA LEU A 12 -7.69 7.70 15.25
C LEU A 12 -6.61 8.75 15.54
N ASP A 13 -6.90 10.02 15.29
CA ASP A 13 -5.95 11.12 15.51
C ASP A 13 -5.70 11.36 17.02
N GLU A 14 -6.70 11.11 17.86
CA GLU A 14 -6.60 11.23 19.32
C GLU A 14 -5.99 9.97 19.98
N LEU A 15 -5.84 8.87 19.22
CA LEU A 15 -5.40 7.59 19.76
C LEU A 15 -3.94 7.62 20.21
N ARG A 16 -3.68 7.20 21.45
CA ARG A 16 -2.32 6.93 21.93
C ARG A 16 -1.82 5.60 21.36
N VAL A 17 -1.08 5.67 20.28
CA VAL A 17 -0.52 4.49 19.62
C VAL A 17 0.74 4.01 20.34
N PRO A 18 0.84 2.72 20.74
CA PRO A 18 2.06 2.17 21.29
C PRO A 18 3.23 2.25 20.31
N ALA A 19 4.45 2.37 20.85
CA ALA A 19 5.66 2.33 20.02
C ALA A 19 5.71 1.05 19.17
N GLY A 20 6.08 1.19 17.91
CA GLY A 20 6.17 0.05 16.98
C GLY A 20 4.91 -0.22 16.17
N TYR A 21 3.86 0.59 16.31
CA TYR A 21 2.61 0.43 15.58
C TYR A 21 2.20 1.72 14.87
N LYS A 22 1.39 1.58 13.81
CA LYS A 22 0.67 2.63 13.11
C LYS A 22 -0.83 2.32 13.13
N PRO A 23 -1.72 3.32 13.27
CA PRO A 23 -3.16 3.09 13.21
C PRO A 23 -3.65 3.14 11.76
N GLU A 24 -4.60 2.28 11.44
CA GLU A 24 -5.29 2.22 10.14
C GLU A 24 -6.79 1.98 10.39
N ILE A 25 -7.66 2.28 9.43
CA ILE A 25 -9.07 1.89 9.47
C ILE A 25 -9.29 0.77 8.46
N ILE A 26 -9.39 -0.46 8.96
CA ILE A 26 -9.50 -1.70 8.16
C ILE A 26 -10.79 -2.41 8.56
N GLY A 27 -11.62 -2.82 7.60
CA GLY A 27 -12.86 -3.53 7.89
C GLY A 27 -13.84 -2.74 8.78
N GLY A 28 -13.76 -1.39 8.77
CA GLY A 28 -14.60 -0.52 9.61
C GLY A 28 -14.16 -0.45 11.08
N ASN A 29 -12.92 -0.84 11.39
CA ASN A 29 -12.34 -0.79 12.74
C ASN A 29 -10.99 -0.09 12.72
N ILE A 30 -10.64 0.60 13.82
CA ILE A 30 -9.28 1.07 14.02
C ILE A 30 -8.40 -0.13 14.38
N VAL A 31 -7.38 -0.38 13.56
CA VAL A 31 -6.44 -1.49 13.68
C VAL A 31 -5.04 -0.94 13.88
N LEU A 32 -4.29 -1.50 14.82
CA LEU A 32 -2.89 -1.17 15.01
C LEU A 32 -2.01 -2.14 14.21
N SER A 33 -1.44 -1.67 13.13
CA SER A 33 -0.53 -2.42 12.28
C SER A 33 0.93 -2.20 12.71
N PRO A 34 1.77 -3.23 12.77
CA PRO A 34 3.18 -3.04 13.12
C PRO A 34 3.93 -2.26 12.05
N TRP A 35 4.91 -1.46 12.45
CA TRP A 35 5.86 -0.89 11.50
C TRP A 35 6.64 -1.99 10.77
N PRO A 36 7.09 -1.73 9.51
CA PRO A 36 7.88 -2.69 8.76
C PRO A 36 9.14 -3.13 9.51
N LYS A 37 9.50 -4.40 9.40
CA LYS A 37 10.78 -4.91 9.91
C LYS A 37 11.96 -4.23 9.22
N GLY A 38 13.08 -4.07 9.91
CA GLY A 38 14.25 -3.34 9.40
C GLY A 38 14.74 -3.84 8.03
N PHE A 39 14.77 -5.16 7.79
CA PHE A 39 15.20 -5.70 6.50
C PHE A 39 14.23 -5.40 5.33
N TYR A 40 12.95 -5.05 5.61
CA TYR A 40 12.01 -4.62 4.59
C TYR A 40 12.47 -3.34 3.89
N THR A 41 13.22 -2.48 4.59
CA THR A 41 13.81 -1.26 4.00
C THR A 41 14.63 -1.57 2.74
N ARG A 42 15.42 -2.65 2.75
CA ARG A 42 16.19 -3.08 1.58
C ARG A 42 15.27 -3.45 0.41
N VAL A 43 14.21 -4.21 0.70
CA VAL A 43 13.22 -4.63 -0.31
C VAL A 43 12.50 -3.41 -0.88
N MET A 44 11.97 -2.53 -0.02
CA MET A 44 11.29 -1.31 -0.44
C MET A 44 12.18 -0.40 -1.32
N ARG A 45 13.45 -0.23 -0.94
CA ARG A 45 14.40 0.54 -1.76
C ARG A 45 14.63 -0.06 -3.13
N ARG A 46 14.69 -1.39 -3.24
CA ARG A 46 14.85 -2.09 -4.52
C ARG A 46 13.60 -1.96 -5.39
N VAL A 47 12.41 -2.03 -4.79
CA VAL A 47 11.15 -1.76 -5.51
C VAL A 47 11.15 -0.33 -6.04
N CYS A 48 11.36 0.66 -5.18
CA CYS A 48 11.38 2.06 -5.58
C CYS A 48 12.40 2.33 -6.70
N GLY A 49 13.64 1.88 -6.54
CA GLY A 49 14.70 2.13 -7.53
C GLY A 49 14.42 1.49 -8.90
N GLN A 50 13.66 0.39 -8.96
CA GLN A 50 13.25 -0.22 -10.22
C GLN A 50 12.04 0.45 -10.86
N LEU A 51 11.12 1.02 -10.06
CA LEU A 51 9.90 1.66 -10.56
C LEU A 51 10.10 3.14 -10.91
N GLU A 52 11.00 3.82 -10.23
CA GLU A 52 11.22 5.27 -10.37
C GLU A 52 11.43 5.73 -11.83
N PRO A 53 12.20 5.00 -12.70
CA PRO A 53 12.35 5.37 -14.10
C PRO A 53 11.06 5.29 -14.94
N TYR A 54 10.04 4.63 -14.44
CA TYR A 54 8.77 4.36 -15.11
C TYR A 54 7.58 5.11 -14.49
N LEU A 55 7.86 6.03 -13.58
CA LEU A 55 6.81 6.86 -12.98
C LEU A 55 6.10 7.71 -14.05
N PRO A 56 4.78 7.81 -13.98
CA PRO A 56 4.03 8.77 -14.80
C PRO A 56 4.53 10.19 -14.55
N GLY A 57 4.46 11.04 -15.58
CA GLY A 57 4.91 12.43 -15.47
C GLY A 57 4.23 13.16 -14.31
N GLY A 58 5.01 13.90 -13.52
CA GLY A 58 4.53 14.65 -12.37
C GLY A 58 4.20 13.81 -11.13
N HIS A 59 4.44 12.49 -11.14
CA HIS A 59 4.24 11.63 -9.97
C HIS A 59 5.51 11.54 -9.11
N LEU A 60 5.29 11.32 -7.82
CA LEU A 60 6.32 11.02 -6.83
C LEU A 60 6.08 9.61 -6.29
N LEU A 61 7.18 8.88 -6.07
CA LEU A 61 7.19 7.57 -5.43
C LEU A 61 7.91 7.69 -4.09
N ASP A 62 7.26 7.33 -3.00
CA ASP A 62 7.82 7.51 -1.67
C ASP A 62 7.44 6.36 -0.72
N ARG A 63 8.08 6.38 0.45
CA ARG A 63 7.90 5.46 1.59
C ARG A 63 7.66 6.22 2.88
N THR A 64 7.49 7.53 2.79
CA THR A 64 7.15 8.37 3.95
C THR A 64 5.82 7.91 4.53
N PRO A 65 5.71 7.69 5.84
CA PRO A 65 4.45 7.30 6.45
C PRO A 65 3.38 8.37 6.26
N HIS A 66 2.35 8.04 5.49
CA HIS A 66 1.15 8.85 5.31
C HIS A 66 -0.07 7.99 5.52
N LEU A 67 -1.17 8.59 5.94
CA LEU A 67 -2.47 7.96 6.01
C LEU A 67 -3.30 8.40 4.80
N PHE A 68 -3.59 7.45 3.91
CA PHE A 68 -4.45 7.68 2.76
C PHE A 68 -5.89 7.31 3.10
N VAL A 69 -6.80 8.24 2.86
CA VAL A 69 -8.20 8.15 3.24
C VAL A 69 -9.06 7.82 2.01
N PHE A 70 -9.99 6.90 2.19
CA PHE A 70 -10.94 6.44 1.18
C PHE A 70 -12.36 6.65 1.71
N PRO A 71 -12.93 7.88 1.61
CA PRO A 71 -14.21 8.20 2.22
C PRO A 71 -15.36 7.34 1.70
N GLY A 72 -15.38 7.03 0.39
CA GLY A 72 -16.40 6.18 -0.23
C GLY A 72 -16.41 4.74 0.28
N ALA A 73 -15.27 4.26 0.81
CA ALA A 73 -15.15 2.94 1.42
C ALA A 73 -15.18 2.98 2.96
N GLU A 74 -15.10 4.18 3.56
CA GLU A 74 -14.92 4.37 5.02
C GLU A 74 -13.66 3.65 5.54
N ARG A 75 -12.52 3.84 4.83
CA ARG A 75 -11.21 3.23 5.13
C ARG A 75 -10.09 4.26 5.15
N ALA A 76 -9.04 3.94 5.90
CA ALA A 76 -7.82 4.73 5.90
C ALA A 76 -6.62 3.79 6.06
N PHE A 77 -5.67 3.85 5.14
CA PHE A 77 -4.51 2.95 5.08
C PHE A 77 -3.19 3.71 5.05
N GLY A 78 -2.17 3.14 5.71
CA GLY A 78 -0.80 3.64 5.67
C GLY A 78 0.13 2.68 4.91
N PRO A 79 0.15 2.72 3.56
CA PRO A 79 0.94 1.78 2.77
C PRO A 79 2.44 1.94 2.98
N ASP A 80 3.19 0.86 2.75
CA ASP A 80 4.65 0.85 2.89
C ASP A 80 5.36 1.60 1.75
N ILE A 81 4.79 1.55 0.55
CA ILE A 81 5.23 2.32 -0.62
C ILE A 81 4.00 2.88 -1.32
N HIS A 82 4.08 4.11 -1.77
CA HIS A 82 2.99 4.76 -2.48
C HIS A 82 3.51 5.69 -3.58
N ALA A 83 2.73 5.85 -4.64
CA ALA A 83 2.97 6.88 -5.65
C ALA A 83 1.66 7.59 -5.98
N ALA A 84 1.77 8.90 -6.15
CA ALA A 84 0.68 9.77 -6.57
C ALA A 84 1.23 10.98 -7.34
N HIS A 85 0.36 11.73 -8.01
CA HIS A 85 0.74 13.00 -8.57
C HIS A 85 1.21 13.95 -7.46
N ALA A 86 2.25 14.77 -7.72
CA ALA A 86 2.86 15.65 -6.73
C ALA A 86 1.84 16.52 -5.97
N GLN A 87 0.78 16.96 -6.65
CA GLN A 87 -0.31 17.75 -6.05
C GLN A 87 -1.02 17.05 -4.88
N THR A 88 -1.07 15.71 -4.85
CA THR A 88 -1.66 14.95 -3.74
C THR A 88 -0.93 15.24 -2.42
N TYR A 89 0.35 15.60 -2.49
CA TYR A 89 1.18 15.87 -1.32
C TYR A 89 1.25 17.38 -0.96
N GLU A 90 0.69 18.26 -1.79
CA GLU A 90 0.66 19.72 -1.54
C GLU A 90 -0.49 20.10 -0.59
N THR A 91 -0.43 19.60 0.64
CA THR A 91 -1.44 19.83 1.68
C THR A 91 -0.80 19.85 3.07
N ASP A 92 -1.40 20.59 4.00
CA ASP A 92 -1.03 20.58 5.42
C ASP A 92 -1.71 19.43 6.20
N SER A 93 -2.61 18.68 5.54
CA SER A 93 -3.29 17.54 6.15
C SER A 93 -2.35 16.35 6.32
N VAL A 94 -2.49 15.65 7.44
CA VAL A 94 -1.86 14.33 7.67
C VAL A 94 -2.64 13.20 6.97
N HIS A 95 -3.88 13.49 6.57
CA HIS A 95 -4.73 12.60 5.79
C HIS A 95 -4.65 12.98 4.31
N LEU A 96 -4.24 12.05 3.47
CA LEU A 96 -4.11 12.26 2.03
C LEU A 96 -5.25 11.56 1.28
N ASP A 97 -5.58 12.08 0.09
CA ASP A 97 -6.58 11.47 -0.78
C ASP A 97 -6.06 10.12 -1.34
N GLY A 98 -6.72 9.04 -0.97
CA GLY A 98 -6.40 7.69 -1.44
C GLY A 98 -6.79 7.45 -2.90
N GLU A 99 -7.78 8.18 -3.43
CA GLU A 99 -8.19 8.07 -4.84
C GLU A 99 -7.17 8.70 -5.79
N GLY A 100 -6.25 9.52 -5.27
CA GLY A 100 -5.13 10.10 -6.03
C GLY A 100 -3.93 9.16 -6.22
N LEU A 101 -3.94 7.98 -5.60
CA LEU A 101 -2.84 7.02 -5.70
C LEU A 101 -2.75 6.39 -7.10
N SER A 102 -1.55 6.28 -7.64
CA SER A 102 -1.24 5.58 -8.89
C SER A 102 -0.58 4.22 -8.66
N PHE A 103 0.02 4.03 -7.51
CA PHE A 103 0.68 2.79 -7.10
C PHE A 103 0.69 2.67 -5.57
N VAL A 104 0.48 1.46 -5.11
CA VAL A 104 0.65 1.09 -3.71
C VAL A 104 1.39 -0.23 -3.61
N ALA A 105 2.27 -0.35 -2.62
CA ALA A 105 2.82 -1.65 -2.24
C ALA A 105 2.78 -1.85 -0.72
N GLU A 106 2.52 -3.10 -0.34
CA GLU A 106 2.53 -3.58 1.04
C GLU A 106 3.46 -4.79 1.17
N LEU A 107 4.29 -4.79 2.21
CA LEU A 107 5.11 -5.92 2.59
C LEU A 107 4.43 -6.61 3.78
N THR A 108 3.86 -7.78 3.55
CA THR A 108 3.05 -8.44 4.57
C THR A 108 3.85 -8.82 5.81
N SER A 109 3.20 -8.72 6.97
CA SER A 109 3.59 -9.41 8.20
C SER A 109 2.61 -10.54 8.47
N VAL A 110 2.89 -11.38 9.47
CA VAL A 110 1.95 -12.44 9.86
C VAL A 110 0.58 -11.89 10.24
N SER A 111 0.55 -10.73 10.92
CA SER A 111 -0.69 -10.10 11.39
C SER A 111 -1.43 -9.29 10.32
N THR A 112 -0.72 -8.71 9.34
CA THR A 112 -1.35 -7.84 8.32
C THR A 112 -1.74 -8.58 7.04
N ARG A 113 -1.14 -9.74 6.78
CA ARG A 113 -1.30 -10.51 5.53
C ARG A 113 -2.74 -10.67 5.08
N SER A 114 -3.64 -11.01 6.01
CA SER A 114 -5.06 -11.19 5.65
C SER A 114 -5.69 -9.89 5.15
N GLY A 115 -5.50 -8.78 5.85
CA GLY A 115 -6.02 -7.47 5.43
C GLY A 115 -5.42 -7.00 4.10
N ASP A 116 -4.10 -7.19 3.92
CA ASP A 116 -3.39 -6.80 2.70
C ASP A 116 -3.88 -7.59 1.47
N LEU A 117 -4.33 -8.85 1.65
CA LEU A 117 -4.82 -9.71 0.59
C LEU A 117 -6.35 -9.72 0.41
N THR A 118 -7.11 -9.00 1.21
CA THR A 118 -8.57 -8.96 1.15
C THR A 118 -9.12 -7.53 1.14
N ASP A 119 -9.27 -6.89 2.29
CA ASP A 119 -9.90 -5.56 2.42
C ASP A 119 -9.18 -4.49 1.58
N LYS A 120 -7.84 -4.44 1.64
CA LYS A 120 -7.05 -3.47 0.87
C LYS A 120 -7.13 -3.72 -0.64
N VAL A 121 -7.14 -4.99 -1.09
CA VAL A 121 -7.32 -5.32 -2.51
C VAL A 121 -8.64 -4.75 -3.04
N GLU A 122 -9.72 -4.94 -2.28
CA GLU A 122 -11.04 -4.47 -2.66
C GLU A 122 -11.08 -2.93 -2.68
N VAL A 123 -10.61 -2.29 -1.63
CA VAL A 123 -10.68 -0.83 -1.48
C VAL A 123 -9.81 -0.12 -2.51
N TYR A 124 -8.53 -0.51 -2.67
CA TYR A 124 -7.67 0.10 -3.69
C TYR A 124 -8.21 -0.10 -5.10
N GLY A 125 -8.72 -1.30 -5.42
CA GLY A 125 -9.30 -1.57 -6.73
C GLY A 125 -10.54 -0.73 -7.02
N LYS A 126 -11.48 -0.62 -6.07
CA LYS A 126 -12.69 0.22 -6.20
C LYS A 126 -12.37 1.71 -6.24
N ALA A 127 -11.33 2.16 -5.54
CA ALA A 127 -10.85 3.53 -5.57
C ALA A 127 -10.12 3.90 -6.88
N GLY A 128 -9.90 2.92 -7.77
CA GLY A 128 -9.28 3.16 -9.06
C GLY A 128 -7.74 3.22 -9.02
N VAL A 129 -7.10 2.76 -7.95
CA VAL A 129 -5.63 2.70 -7.88
C VAL A 129 -5.11 1.75 -8.95
N PRO A 130 -4.34 2.24 -9.96
CA PRO A 130 -3.97 1.43 -11.13
C PRO A 130 -3.21 0.15 -10.81
N VAL A 131 -2.30 0.22 -9.84
CA VAL A 131 -1.43 -0.91 -9.48
C VAL A 131 -1.35 -1.08 -7.97
N TYR A 132 -1.65 -2.27 -7.49
CA TYR A 132 -1.41 -2.69 -6.12
C TYR A 132 -0.49 -3.90 -6.08
N LEU A 133 0.68 -3.75 -5.45
CA LEU A 133 1.69 -4.79 -5.29
C LEU A 133 1.70 -5.30 -3.86
N VAL A 134 1.51 -6.60 -3.66
CA VAL A 134 1.71 -7.25 -2.36
C VAL A 134 2.96 -8.11 -2.42
N LEU A 135 3.90 -7.81 -1.56
CA LEU A 135 5.05 -8.66 -1.31
C LEU A 135 4.74 -9.56 -0.11
N ASP A 136 4.27 -10.76 -0.41
CA ASP A 136 3.93 -11.75 0.62
C ASP A 136 5.21 -12.37 1.20
N MET A 137 5.70 -11.74 2.26
CA MET A 137 6.98 -12.09 2.89
C MET A 137 6.95 -13.47 3.57
N GLN A 138 5.75 -14.02 3.86
CA GLN A 138 5.58 -15.33 4.49
C GLN A 138 5.60 -16.47 3.46
N GLN A 139 5.08 -16.21 2.26
CA GLN A 139 5.03 -17.18 1.17
C GLN A 139 6.13 -16.95 0.13
N GLU A 140 6.95 -15.91 0.31
CA GLU A 140 8.01 -15.50 -0.62
C GLU A 140 7.48 -15.31 -2.06
N GLN A 141 6.37 -14.58 -2.17
CA GLN A 141 5.69 -14.31 -3.44
C GLN A 141 5.46 -12.81 -3.64
N ALA A 142 5.59 -12.38 -4.89
CA ALA A 142 5.15 -11.07 -5.34
C ALA A 142 3.82 -11.22 -6.09
N ILE A 143 2.81 -10.46 -5.67
CA ILE A 143 1.47 -10.48 -6.22
C ILE A 143 1.15 -9.08 -6.71
N VAL A 144 0.85 -8.91 -7.99
CA VAL A 144 0.40 -7.64 -8.55
C VAL A 144 -1.07 -7.73 -8.96
N PHE A 145 -1.82 -6.73 -8.54
CA PHE A 145 -3.20 -6.49 -8.94
C PHE A 145 -3.23 -5.28 -9.88
N GLY A 146 -4.03 -5.38 -10.93
CA GLY A 146 -4.19 -4.34 -11.94
C GLY A 146 -5.59 -4.32 -12.54
N SER A 147 -5.83 -3.41 -13.47
CA SER A 147 -7.13 -3.19 -14.08
C SER A 147 -8.22 -2.94 -13.01
N PRO A 148 -8.14 -1.80 -12.30
CA PRO A 148 -9.13 -1.47 -11.27
C PRO A 148 -10.53 -1.31 -11.89
N SER A 149 -11.55 -1.73 -11.13
CA SER A 149 -12.96 -1.66 -11.54
C SER A 149 -13.86 -1.42 -10.32
N PRO A 150 -15.16 -1.11 -10.52
CA PRO A 150 -16.11 -0.98 -9.41
C PRO A 150 -16.26 -2.24 -8.54
N ARG A 151 -15.73 -3.37 -8.98
CA ARG A 151 -15.74 -4.66 -8.25
C ARG A 151 -14.39 -5.00 -7.60
N GLY A 152 -13.40 -4.12 -7.70
CA GLY A 152 -12.03 -4.35 -7.27
C GLY A 152 -11.09 -4.48 -8.47
N TYR A 153 -10.07 -5.33 -8.39
CA TYR A 153 -9.15 -5.57 -9.51
C TYR A 153 -9.61 -6.72 -10.40
N GLU A 154 -9.45 -6.57 -11.72
CA GLU A 154 -9.79 -7.61 -12.70
C GLU A 154 -8.60 -8.54 -13.02
N THR A 155 -7.38 -8.09 -12.78
CA THR A 155 -6.18 -8.89 -13.02
C THR A 155 -5.38 -9.12 -11.76
N ARG A 156 -4.81 -10.33 -11.65
CA ARG A 156 -3.89 -10.73 -10.59
C ARG A 156 -2.82 -11.63 -11.18
N PHE A 157 -1.57 -11.28 -10.95
CA PHE A 157 -0.42 -12.11 -11.33
C PHE A 157 0.44 -12.38 -10.09
N THR A 158 0.93 -13.60 -9.97
CA THR A 158 1.74 -14.05 -8.85
C THR A 158 3.02 -14.68 -9.35
N LYS A 159 4.16 -14.33 -8.74
CA LYS A 159 5.47 -14.93 -9.00
C LYS A 159 6.18 -15.19 -7.69
N PRO A 160 6.91 -16.31 -7.55
CA PRO A 160 7.80 -16.49 -6.40
C PRO A 160 8.93 -15.46 -6.42
N PHE A 161 9.45 -15.11 -5.25
CA PHE A 161 10.63 -14.26 -5.16
C PHE A 161 11.82 -14.91 -5.90
N GLY A 162 12.60 -14.07 -6.58
CA GLY A 162 13.66 -14.49 -7.48
C GLY A 162 13.25 -14.49 -8.95
N GLU A 163 11.96 -14.41 -9.25
CA GLU A 163 11.46 -14.27 -10.61
C GLU A 163 11.10 -12.82 -10.95
N LYS A 164 10.97 -12.56 -12.24
CA LYS A 164 10.54 -11.26 -12.78
C LYS A 164 9.03 -11.19 -12.85
N LEU A 165 8.45 -10.10 -12.33
CA LEU A 165 7.02 -9.81 -12.34
C LEU A 165 6.75 -8.59 -13.22
N TYR A 166 5.81 -8.69 -14.17
CA TYR A 166 5.36 -7.54 -14.93
C TYR A 166 4.47 -6.63 -14.09
N ILE A 167 4.80 -5.36 -14.05
CA ILE A 167 4.01 -4.29 -13.41
C ILE A 167 3.22 -3.59 -14.53
N PRO A 168 1.87 -3.62 -14.49
CA PRO A 168 1.06 -3.08 -15.57
C PRO A 168 1.11 -1.54 -15.66
N ASP A 169 0.41 -1.00 -16.66
CA ASP A 169 0.24 0.44 -16.81
C ASP A 169 -0.28 1.08 -15.50
N PRO A 170 0.15 2.29 -15.17
CA PRO A 170 0.92 3.23 -16.01
C PRO A 170 2.44 3.04 -15.97
N PHE A 171 2.97 2.03 -15.31
CA PHE A 171 4.41 1.76 -15.21
C PHE A 171 4.95 0.99 -16.42
N GLY A 172 4.27 -0.06 -16.87
CA GLY A 172 4.63 -0.85 -18.04
C GLY A 172 6.05 -1.42 -17.97
N CYS A 173 6.48 -1.91 -16.83
CA CYS A 173 7.86 -2.36 -16.59
C CYS A 173 7.91 -3.74 -15.95
N THR A 174 9.11 -4.25 -15.75
CA THR A 174 9.34 -5.54 -15.10
C THR A 174 10.10 -5.33 -13.80
N LEU A 175 9.55 -5.84 -12.70
CA LEU A 175 10.17 -5.85 -11.38
C LEU A 175 10.95 -7.16 -11.20
N ASP A 176 12.24 -7.06 -10.93
CA ASP A 176 13.09 -8.18 -10.53
C ASP A 176 13.02 -8.35 -9.00
N THR A 177 12.50 -9.48 -8.56
CA THR A 177 12.31 -9.80 -7.13
C THR A 177 13.47 -10.60 -6.51
N THR A 178 14.59 -10.71 -7.22
CA THR A 178 15.80 -11.38 -6.70
C THR A 178 16.26 -10.73 -5.42
N GLY A 179 16.46 -11.53 -4.36
CA GLY A 179 16.95 -11.07 -3.06
C GLY A 179 15.89 -10.34 -2.21
N PHE A 180 14.60 -10.57 -2.46
CA PHE A 180 13.50 -10.05 -1.61
C PHE A 180 13.26 -10.92 -0.38
N GLN A 181 13.79 -12.14 -0.35
CA GLN A 181 13.67 -13.05 0.78
C GLN A 181 14.21 -12.43 2.08
N ALA A 182 13.70 -12.92 3.21
CA ALA A 182 14.24 -12.60 4.52
C ALA A 182 15.72 -13.03 4.61
N PRO A 183 16.55 -12.31 5.41
CA PRO A 183 17.90 -12.77 5.70
C PRO A 183 17.83 -14.18 6.31
N GLN A 184 18.67 -15.08 5.80
CA GLN A 184 18.90 -16.36 6.45
C GLN A 184 19.74 -16.07 7.68
N GLY A 185 19.23 -16.38 8.88
CA GLY A 185 19.93 -16.26 10.16
C GLY A 185 21.09 -17.23 10.31
#